data_a4f043b4786d45e1a1fe98626f783041
#
_entry.id   a4f043b4786d45e1a1fe98626f783041
#
_cell.length_a   1.000
_cell.length_b   1.000
_cell.length_c   1.000
_cell.angle_alpha   90.00
_cell.angle_beta   90.00
_cell.angle_gamma   90.00
#
_symmetry.space_group_name_H-M   'P 1'
#
loop_
_entity.id
_entity.type
_entity.pdbx_description
1 polymer ?
#
loop_
_entity_poly.entity_id
_entity_poly.type
_entity_poly.pdbx_seq_one_letter_code
_entity_poly.pdbx_strand_id
1 'polypeptide(L)'
;MKSLKIAIPLKTNSQRVPNKNLRDFCGGKSLFDVKVEQLLGTFKPSDIYVSSEDPHVAQLCSGYGINFLLRDPALTPNEAPWFKVVKDVVSNLPPDSDVMWVQVTQPLFKDFEAVLECWRREYENIDSLAVVKHITHHILDEKAHPINFEFGYWHKVSQDLPKLYEVTWACFCMKREMVDETGYQIGRKPYLFETTAPLVDIDSPQDFEVAGILYDHYRKAESGGKIS
;
A
#
# COMPACT_ATOMS: atom_id res chain seq x y z
N MET A 1 7.90 -8.47 20.32
CA MET A 1 7.64 -7.76 19.04
C MET A 1 8.62 -6.60 18.93
N LYS A 2 9.33 -6.46 17.81
CA LYS A 2 10.19 -5.30 17.54
C LYS A 2 9.37 -4.03 17.34
N SER A 3 10.02 -2.86 17.38
CA SER A 3 9.35 -1.60 17.00
C SER A 3 8.95 -1.64 15.53
N LEU A 4 7.78 -1.09 15.19
CA LEU A 4 7.32 -1.05 13.79
C LEU A 4 7.66 0.32 13.20
N LYS A 5 8.36 0.32 12.05
CA LYS A 5 8.66 1.52 11.26
C LYS A 5 7.87 1.50 9.98
N ILE A 6 7.33 2.64 9.62
CA ILE A 6 6.51 2.82 8.42
C ILE A 6 7.41 3.27 7.28
N ALA A 7 7.47 2.48 6.20
CA ALA A 7 8.24 2.78 5.00
C ALA A 7 7.30 3.17 3.86
N ILE A 8 7.47 4.36 3.32
CA ILE A 8 6.75 4.87 2.15
C ILE A 8 7.75 4.96 0.99
N PRO A 9 7.74 4.03 0.03
CA PRO A 9 8.54 4.14 -1.18
C PRO A 9 7.89 5.17 -2.10
N LEU A 10 8.48 6.34 -2.21
CA LEU A 10 8.00 7.42 -3.06
C LEU A 10 8.87 7.55 -4.30
N LYS A 11 8.26 7.47 -5.48
CA LYS A 11 8.89 7.74 -6.77
C LYS A 11 8.34 9.05 -7.32
N THR A 12 9.22 10.00 -7.67
CA THR A 12 8.79 11.30 -8.24
C THR A 12 8.60 11.23 -9.73
N ASN A 13 9.37 10.40 -10.42
CA ASN A 13 9.32 10.24 -11.88
C ASN A 13 8.33 9.12 -12.29
N SER A 14 7.03 9.43 -12.33
CA SER A 14 5.99 8.53 -12.80
C SER A 14 5.75 8.72 -14.31
N GLN A 15 5.86 7.63 -15.10
CA GLN A 15 5.71 7.68 -16.56
C GLN A 15 4.25 7.75 -17.03
N ARG A 16 3.36 6.96 -16.41
CA ARG A 16 1.93 6.86 -16.83
C ARG A 16 1.10 8.07 -16.41
N VAL A 17 1.38 8.61 -15.24
CA VAL A 17 0.74 9.82 -14.69
C VAL A 17 1.85 10.75 -14.21
N PRO A 18 2.21 11.82 -14.96
CA PRO A 18 3.30 12.70 -14.58
C PRO A 18 3.11 13.29 -13.17
N ASN A 19 4.17 13.25 -12.36
CA ASN A 19 4.17 13.72 -10.96
C ASN A 19 3.04 13.14 -10.10
N LYS A 20 2.58 11.93 -10.41
CA LYS A 20 1.42 11.27 -9.78
C LYS A 20 1.33 11.49 -8.27
N ASN A 21 2.45 11.28 -7.58
CA ASN A 21 2.49 11.23 -6.12
C ASN A 21 2.52 12.62 -5.46
N LEU A 22 2.96 13.66 -6.19
CA LEU A 22 3.19 15.00 -5.64
C LEU A 22 2.32 16.10 -6.28
N ARG A 23 1.60 15.80 -7.37
CA ARG A 23 0.64 16.75 -7.96
C ARG A 23 -0.62 16.85 -7.11
N ASP A 24 -1.37 17.94 -7.26
CA ASP A 24 -2.69 18.08 -6.63
C ASP A 24 -3.59 16.91 -7.02
N PHE A 25 -4.07 16.21 -5.99
CA PHE A 25 -5.00 15.08 -6.10
C PHE A 25 -6.40 15.47 -5.67
N CYS A 26 -6.54 16.12 -4.52
CA CYS A 26 -7.83 16.58 -4.03
C CYS A 26 -7.67 17.73 -3.02
N GLY A 27 -8.28 18.89 -3.33
CA GLY A 27 -8.36 20.02 -2.40
C GLY A 27 -7.02 20.62 -2.04
N GLY A 28 -6.08 20.69 -3.00
CA GLY A 28 -4.74 21.21 -2.81
C GLY A 28 -3.76 20.23 -2.15
N LYS A 29 -4.15 18.98 -1.92
CA LYS A 29 -3.31 17.91 -1.35
C LYS A 29 -2.89 16.92 -2.42
N SER A 30 -1.64 16.49 -2.38
CA SER A 30 -1.11 15.40 -3.19
C SER A 30 -1.46 14.02 -2.58
N LEU A 31 -1.21 12.94 -3.32
CA LEU A 31 -1.30 11.57 -2.77
C LEU A 31 -0.36 11.37 -1.58
N PHE A 32 0.82 11.99 -1.64
CA PHE A 32 1.77 11.99 -0.54
C PHE A 32 1.19 12.64 0.71
N ASP A 33 0.64 13.86 0.59
CA ASP A 33 0.04 14.57 1.72
C ASP A 33 -1.09 13.78 2.35
N VAL A 34 -2.01 13.25 1.51
CA VAL A 34 -3.13 12.42 1.95
C VAL A 34 -2.63 11.22 2.75
N LYS A 35 -1.63 10.50 2.24
CA LYS A 35 -1.13 9.30 2.90
C LYS A 35 -0.39 9.60 4.19
N VAL A 36 0.44 10.64 4.22
CA VAL A 36 1.15 11.06 5.44
C VAL A 36 0.16 11.48 6.53
N GLU A 37 -0.86 12.27 6.20
CA GLU A 37 -1.89 12.67 7.18
C GLU A 37 -2.66 11.47 7.72
N GLN A 38 -3.02 10.49 6.88
CA GLN A 38 -3.66 9.26 7.32
C GLN A 38 -2.78 8.49 8.33
N LEU A 39 -1.47 8.37 8.04
CA LEU A 39 -0.52 7.69 8.90
C LEU A 39 -0.27 8.42 10.22
N LEU A 40 -0.22 9.74 10.20
CA LEU A 40 -0.06 10.57 11.40
C LEU A 40 -1.24 10.46 12.36
N GLY A 41 -2.41 10.00 11.89
CA GLY A 41 -3.55 9.65 12.74
C GLY A 41 -3.32 8.43 13.62
N THR A 42 -2.36 7.56 13.26
CA THR A 42 -2.09 6.29 13.98
C THR A 42 -0.66 6.21 14.52
N PHE A 43 0.33 6.80 13.83
CA PHE A 43 1.75 6.64 14.12
C PHE A 43 2.41 7.97 14.48
N LYS A 44 3.51 7.87 15.25
CA LYS A 44 4.34 9.03 15.55
C LYS A 44 5.15 9.44 14.31
N PRO A 45 5.38 10.75 14.08
CA PRO A 45 6.20 11.21 12.95
C PRO A 45 7.58 10.56 12.91
N SER A 46 8.20 10.32 14.07
CA SER A 46 9.53 9.67 14.19
C SER A 46 9.56 8.20 13.73
N ASP A 47 8.40 7.57 13.52
CA ASP A 47 8.30 6.19 13.05
C ASP A 47 8.04 6.09 11.55
N ILE A 48 7.79 7.22 10.86
CA ILE A 48 7.47 7.29 9.43
C ILE A 48 8.72 7.69 8.64
N TYR A 49 9.03 6.89 7.61
CA TYR A 49 10.20 7.05 6.75
C TYR A 49 9.76 7.05 5.28
N VAL A 50 10.19 8.06 4.54
CA VAL A 50 9.94 8.18 3.10
C VAL A 50 11.23 7.94 2.35
N SER A 51 11.24 6.91 1.51
CA SER A 51 12.37 6.61 0.63
C SER A 51 12.12 7.14 -0.77
N SER A 52 12.95 8.06 -1.24
CA SER A 52 12.85 8.63 -2.59
C SER A 52 14.23 8.91 -3.18
N GLU A 53 14.29 8.86 -4.51
CA GLU A 53 15.47 9.24 -5.30
C GLU A 53 15.66 10.75 -5.41
N ASP A 54 14.60 11.52 -5.13
CA ASP A 54 14.60 12.98 -5.26
C ASP A 54 14.87 13.63 -3.90
N PRO A 55 16.01 14.33 -3.73
CA PRO A 55 16.34 14.98 -2.47
C PRO A 55 15.37 16.12 -2.09
N HIS A 56 14.60 16.68 -3.02
CA HIS A 56 13.59 17.69 -2.71
C HIS A 56 12.46 17.14 -1.83
N VAL A 57 12.22 15.82 -1.85
CA VAL A 57 11.25 15.17 -0.96
C VAL A 57 11.63 15.33 0.52
N ALA A 58 12.92 15.53 0.83
CA ALA A 58 13.37 15.80 2.20
C ALA A 58 12.71 17.05 2.81
N GLN A 59 12.50 18.10 2.01
CA GLN A 59 11.82 19.30 2.47
C GLN A 59 10.35 19.05 2.79
N LEU A 60 9.67 18.24 1.98
CA LEU A 60 8.28 17.82 2.25
C LEU A 60 8.19 17.01 3.55
N CYS A 61 9.10 16.06 3.73
CA CYS A 61 9.17 15.26 4.96
C CYS A 61 9.40 16.14 6.20
N SER A 62 10.30 17.12 6.09
CA SER A 62 10.56 18.08 7.17
C SER A 62 9.30 18.87 7.57
N GLY A 63 8.45 19.24 6.61
CA GLY A 63 7.19 19.92 6.86
C GLY A 63 6.22 19.12 7.74
N TYR A 64 6.27 17.80 7.67
CA TYR A 64 5.48 16.86 8.49
C TYR A 64 6.23 16.34 9.73
N GLY A 65 7.50 16.66 9.89
CA GLY A 65 8.36 16.16 10.97
C GLY A 65 8.68 14.66 10.85
N ILE A 66 8.59 14.08 9.64
CA ILE A 66 8.86 12.67 9.34
C ILE A 66 10.26 12.49 8.74
N ASN A 67 10.76 11.25 8.70
CA ASN A 67 12.11 10.96 8.25
C ASN A 67 12.19 10.80 6.73
N PHE A 68 13.31 11.21 6.15
CA PHE A 68 13.65 11.02 4.74
C PHE A 68 14.84 10.06 4.59
N LEU A 69 14.73 9.16 3.61
CA LEU A 69 15.80 8.24 3.19
C LEU A 69 16.09 8.47 1.71
N LEU A 70 17.31 8.92 1.39
CA LEU A 70 17.72 9.04 0.00
C LEU A 70 17.97 7.64 -0.59
N ARG A 71 17.19 7.30 -1.63
CA ARG A 71 17.31 6.05 -2.35
C ARG A 71 18.30 6.17 -3.51
N ASP A 72 19.07 5.12 -3.78
CA ASP A 72 19.93 5.04 -4.94
C ASP A 72 19.11 5.26 -6.23
N PRO A 73 19.46 6.24 -7.07
CA PRO A 73 18.81 6.46 -8.36
C PRO A 73 18.75 5.23 -9.26
N ALA A 74 19.71 4.31 -9.16
CA ALA A 74 19.72 3.05 -9.90
C ALA A 74 18.54 2.11 -9.52
N LEU A 75 17.88 2.34 -8.37
CA LEU A 75 16.72 1.59 -7.91
C LEU A 75 15.39 2.28 -8.28
N THR A 76 15.41 3.29 -9.12
CA THR A 76 14.23 4.07 -9.50
C THR A 76 13.58 3.64 -10.83
N PRO A 77 14.33 3.16 -11.85
CA PRO A 77 13.73 2.68 -13.09
C PRO A 77 12.71 1.56 -12.84
N ASN A 78 11.72 1.43 -13.73
CA ASN A 78 10.71 0.36 -13.62
C ASN A 78 11.33 -1.03 -13.78
N GLU A 79 12.48 -1.11 -14.43
CA GLU A 79 13.27 -2.32 -14.68
C GLU A 79 14.15 -2.70 -13.47
N ALA A 80 14.25 -1.84 -12.47
CA ALA A 80 15.01 -2.15 -11.24
C ALA A 80 14.41 -3.39 -10.57
N PRO A 81 15.22 -4.39 -10.21
CA PRO A 81 14.71 -5.58 -9.57
C PRO A 81 14.02 -5.23 -8.24
N TRP A 82 12.75 -5.58 -8.12
CA TRP A 82 11.90 -5.20 -6.99
C TRP A 82 12.49 -5.59 -5.64
N PHE A 83 13.08 -6.78 -5.55
CA PHE A 83 13.73 -7.24 -4.31
C PHE A 83 14.89 -6.34 -3.85
N LYS A 84 15.60 -5.70 -4.79
CA LYS A 84 16.67 -4.76 -4.45
C LYS A 84 16.10 -3.47 -3.87
N VAL A 85 15.00 -2.98 -4.43
CA VAL A 85 14.29 -1.80 -3.91
C VAL A 85 13.79 -2.07 -2.47
N VAL A 86 13.18 -3.23 -2.25
CA VAL A 86 12.70 -3.60 -0.92
C VAL A 86 13.84 -3.71 0.08
N LYS A 87 14.92 -4.41 -0.26
CA LYS A 87 16.11 -4.56 0.60
C LYS A 87 16.79 -3.23 0.89
N ASP A 88 16.94 -2.36 -0.09
CA ASP A 88 17.53 -1.03 0.10
C ASP A 88 16.73 -0.22 1.11
N VAL A 89 15.42 -0.08 0.90
CA VAL A 89 14.55 0.67 1.80
C VAL A 89 14.62 0.10 3.22
N VAL A 90 14.49 -1.21 3.37
CA VAL A 90 14.48 -1.87 4.69
C VAL A 90 15.82 -1.76 5.38
N SER A 91 16.96 -1.89 4.66
CA SER A 91 18.30 -1.80 5.24
C SER A 91 18.62 -0.41 5.80
N ASN A 92 18.00 0.64 5.26
CA ASN A 92 18.16 2.02 5.72
C ASN A 92 17.23 2.40 6.89
N LEU A 93 16.33 1.52 7.32
CA LEU A 93 15.54 1.70 8.53
C LEU A 93 16.33 1.27 9.79
N PRO A 94 15.92 1.72 11.00
CA PRO A 94 16.53 1.26 12.25
C PRO A 94 16.64 -0.27 12.33
N PRO A 95 17.80 -0.85 12.69
CA PRO A 95 18.08 -2.28 12.55
C PRO A 95 17.15 -3.18 13.39
N ASP A 96 16.75 -2.71 14.57
CA ASP A 96 15.89 -3.45 15.50
C ASP A 96 14.40 -3.17 15.29
N SER A 97 13.99 -3.01 14.04
CA SER A 97 12.60 -2.71 13.70
C SER A 97 12.04 -3.67 12.67
N ASP A 98 10.75 -3.97 12.79
CA ASP A 98 9.93 -4.51 11.75
C ASP A 98 9.40 -3.39 10.86
N VAL A 99 8.80 -3.72 9.73
CA VAL A 99 8.44 -2.74 8.71
C VAL A 99 6.96 -2.81 8.37
N MET A 100 6.28 -1.67 8.35
CA MET A 100 5.01 -1.50 7.66
C MET A 100 5.28 -0.74 6.35
N TRP A 101 5.09 -1.42 5.24
CA TRP A 101 5.28 -0.87 3.90
C TRP A 101 3.96 -0.31 3.38
N VAL A 102 3.91 0.96 3.00
CA VAL A 102 2.67 1.65 2.62
C VAL A 102 2.84 2.36 1.28
N GLN A 103 1.90 2.14 0.35
CA GLN A 103 1.88 2.82 -0.94
C GLN A 103 0.99 4.07 -0.90
N VAL A 104 1.48 5.18 -1.46
CA VAL A 104 0.69 6.42 -1.59
C VAL A 104 -0.40 6.31 -2.66
N THR A 105 -0.26 5.36 -3.59
CA THR A 105 -1.19 5.15 -4.71
C THR A 105 -2.53 4.54 -4.32
N GLN A 106 -2.71 4.22 -3.04
CA GLN A 106 -3.96 3.71 -2.45
C GLN A 106 -4.58 4.74 -1.49
N PRO A 107 -5.05 5.92 -1.96
CA PRO A 107 -5.46 7.02 -1.10
C PRO A 107 -6.71 6.72 -0.26
N LEU A 108 -7.53 5.76 -0.67
CA LEU A 108 -8.76 5.39 0.03
C LEU A 108 -8.50 4.43 1.21
N PHE A 109 -7.34 3.76 1.26
CA PHE A 109 -6.99 2.89 2.37
C PHE A 109 -6.48 3.69 3.56
N LYS A 110 -7.14 3.53 4.71
CA LYS A 110 -6.81 4.24 5.96
C LYS A 110 -6.89 3.36 7.23
N ASP A 111 -7.18 2.07 7.09
CA ASP A 111 -7.43 1.15 8.23
C ASP A 111 -6.12 0.70 8.92
N PHE A 112 -5.16 1.64 9.10
CA PHE A 112 -3.84 1.34 9.63
C PHE A 112 -3.87 0.84 11.08
N GLU A 113 -4.80 1.35 11.90
CA GLU A 113 -4.95 0.90 13.27
C GLU A 113 -5.40 -0.55 13.35
N ALA A 114 -6.40 -0.94 12.55
CA ALA A 114 -6.87 -2.33 12.48
C ALA A 114 -5.78 -3.28 11.98
N VAL A 115 -4.97 -2.84 10.99
CA VAL A 115 -3.79 -3.60 10.53
C VAL A 115 -2.77 -3.75 11.66
N LEU A 116 -2.47 -2.69 12.40
CA LEU A 116 -1.52 -2.70 13.51
C LEU A 116 -1.99 -3.61 14.64
N GLU A 117 -3.26 -3.59 15.01
CA GLU A 117 -3.84 -4.49 16.00
C GLU A 117 -3.77 -5.95 15.56
N CYS A 118 -4.09 -6.22 14.29
CA CYS A 118 -3.98 -7.55 13.72
C CYS A 118 -2.51 -8.04 13.71
N TRP A 119 -1.57 -7.18 13.30
CA TRP A 119 -0.14 -7.47 13.33
C TRP A 119 0.34 -7.84 14.75
N ARG A 120 -0.09 -7.07 15.76
CA ARG A 120 0.28 -7.33 17.16
C ARG A 120 -0.30 -8.65 17.66
N ARG A 121 -1.56 -8.94 17.35
CA ARG A 121 -2.26 -10.16 17.78
C ARG A 121 -1.62 -11.41 17.19
N GLU A 122 -1.27 -11.38 15.92
CA GLU A 122 -0.78 -12.54 15.18
C GLU A 122 0.76 -12.66 15.16
N TYR A 123 1.47 -11.70 15.73
CA TYR A 123 2.93 -11.52 15.58
C TYR A 123 3.75 -12.79 15.73
N GLU A 124 3.46 -13.64 16.73
CA GLU A 124 4.23 -14.87 17.00
C GLU A 124 3.99 -15.97 15.96
N ASN A 125 2.87 -15.91 15.25
CA ASN A 125 2.41 -16.96 14.34
C ASN A 125 2.76 -16.69 12.87
N ILE A 126 3.07 -15.46 12.52
CA ILE A 126 3.24 -15.00 11.13
C ILE A 126 4.61 -14.35 10.91
N ASP A 127 5.06 -14.30 9.67
CA ASP A 127 6.26 -13.57 9.25
C ASP A 127 5.94 -12.28 8.47
N SER A 128 4.73 -12.20 7.94
CA SER A 128 4.23 -11.05 7.18
C SER A 128 2.71 -10.94 7.27
N LEU A 129 2.19 -9.75 6.96
CA LEU A 129 0.77 -9.48 6.79
C LEU A 129 0.60 -8.70 5.48
N ALA A 130 -0.35 -9.10 4.65
CA ALA A 130 -0.69 -8.40 3.43
C ALA A 130 -2.16 -7.97 3.47
N VAL A 131 -2.44 -6.72 3.13
CA VAL A 131 -3.82 -6.24 2.93
C VAL A 131 -4.30 -6.75 1.58
N VAL A 132 -5.40 -7.49 1.62
CA VAL A 132 -5.98 -8.15 0.45
C VAL A 132 -7.46 -7.83 0.30
N LYS A 133 -7.99 -8.02 -0.90
CA LYS A 133 -9.41 -7.91 -1.20
C LYS A 133 -9.93 -9.24 -1.72
N HIS A 134 -11.07 -9.69 -1.20
CA HIS A 134 -11.73 -10.89 -1.69
C HIS A 134 -12.23 -10.68 -3.13
N ILE A 135 -11.87 -11.60 -4.02
CA ILE A 135 -12.33 -11.61 -5.40
C ILE A 135 -13.68 -12.33 -5.45
N THR A 136 -14.73 -11.58 -5.78
CA THR A 136 -16.11 -12.07 -5.87
C THR A 136 -16.57 -12.30 -7.32
N HIS A 137 -15.64 -12.17 -8.27
CA HIS A 137 -15.94 -12.26 -9.71
C HIS A 137 -15.40 -13.55 -10.30
N HIS A 138 -16.01 -13.98 -11.41
CA HIS A 138 -15.51 -15.07 -12.23
C HIS A 138 -14.25 -14.60 -12.99
N ILE A 139 -13.19 -15.40 -12.95
CA ILE A 139 -11.89 -15.06 -13.54
C ILE A 139 -11.56 -16.07 -14.64
N LEU A 140 -11.13 -15.55 -15.77
CA LEU A 140 -10.55 -16.30 -16.89
C LEU A 140 -9.07 -15.98 -17.03
N ASP A 141 -8.27 -16.93 -17.50
CA ASP A 141 -6.92 -16.68 -17.98
C ASP A 141 -6.93 -16.05 -19.41
N GLU A 142 -5.76 -15.72 -19.93
CA GLU A 142 -5.58 -15.15 -21.29
C GLU A 142 -6.08 -16.07 -22.42
N LYS A 143 -6.26 -17.36 -22.15
CA LYS A 143 -6.74 -18.38 -23.08
C LYS A 143 -8.21 -18.71 -22.87
N ALA A 144 -8.92 -17.89 -22.09
CA ALA A 144 -10.31 -18.07 -21.71
C ALA A 144 -10.59 -19.35 -20.89
N HIS A 145 -9.59 -19.89 -20.17
CA HIS A 145 -9.84 -20.96 -19.23
C HIS A 145 -10.31 -20.39 -17.89
N PRO A 146 -11.33 -20.97 -17.24
CA PRO A 146 -11.82 -20.49 -15.96
C PRO A 146 -10.81 -20.84 -14.85
N ILE A 147 -10.52 -19.85 -13.96
CA ILE A 147 -9.60 -20.00 -12.83
C ILE A 147 -10.33 -20.41 -11.56
N ASN A 148 -11.50 -19.83 -11.29
CA ASN A 148 -12.23 -20.00 -10.03
C ASN A 148 -13.65 -20.53 -10.19
N PHE A 149 -14.04 -20.98 -11.39
CA PHE A 149 -15.35 -21.57 -11.67
C PHE A 149 -15.22 -22.61 -12.79
N GLU A 150 -16.32 -23.24 -13.17
CA GLU A 150 -16.38 -24.19 -14.28
C GLU A 150 -17.49 -23.76 -15.27
N PHE A 151 -17.30 -24.10 -16.55
CA PHE A 151 -18.32 -23.86 -17.56
C PHE A 151 -19.45 -24.91 -17.51
N GLY A 152 -20.63 -24.50 -17.93
CA GLY A 152 -21.76 -25.42 -18.13
C GLY A 152 -22.45 -25.83 -16.83
N TYR A 153 -22.78 -27.09 -16.67
CA TYR A 153 -23.60 -27.61 -15.58
C TYR A 153 -23.00 -27.37 -14.19
N TRP A 154 -21.66 -27.33 -14.07
CA TRP A 154 -20.93 -27.13 -12.82
C TRP A 154 -20.67 -25.66 -12.50
N HIS A 155 -21.27 -24.75 -13.24
CA HIS A 155 -21.13 -23.32 -12.99
C HIS A 155 -21.55 -22.94 -11.57
N LYS A 156 -20.67 -22.26 -10.85
CA LYS A 156 -20.96 -21.72 -9.51
C LYS A 156 -21.36 -20.25 -9.60
N VAL A 157 -22.37 -19.89 -8.82
CA VAL A 157 -22.72 -18.46 -8.63
C VAL A 157 -21.63 -17.77 -7.80
N SER A 158 -21.57 -16.44 -7.86
CA SER A 158 -20.50 -15.66 -7.23
C SER A 158 -20.35 -15.91 -5.72
N GLN A 159 -21.42 -16.28 -5.02
CA GLN A 159 -21.40 -16.59 -3.58
C GLN A 159 -20.71 -17.93 -3.26
N ASP A 160 -20.65 -18.85 -4.22
CA ASP A 160 -20.11 -20.21 -4.06
C ASP A 160 -18.71 -20.36 -4.65
N LEU A 161 -18.11 -19.26 -5.12
CA LEU A 161 -16.76 -19.27 -5.66
C LEU A 161 -15.73 -19.57 -4.57
N PRO A 162 -14.65 -20.31 -4.89
CA PRO A 162 -13.54 -20.48 -3.95
C PRO A 162 -12.93 -19.12 -3.58
N LYS A 163 -12.48 -18.98 -2.33
CA LYS A 163 -11.84 -17.76 -1.88
C LYS A 163 -10.52 -17.53 -2.60
N LEU A 164 -10.48 -16.49 -3.42
CA LEU A 164 -9.28 -15.94 -4.01
C LEU A 164 -9.12 -14.49 -3.54
N TYR A 165 -7.89 -14.04 -3.47
CA TYR A 165 -7.58 -12.70 -2.99
C TYR A 165 -6.72 -11.93 -3.98
N GLU A 166 -7.08 -10.68 -4.19
CA GLU A 166 -6.27 -9.67 -4.84
C GLU A 166 -5.33 -9.04 -3.81
N VAL A 167 -4.04 -8.98 -4.12
CA VAL A 167 -3.08 -8.22 -3.33
C VAL A 167 -3.25 -6.74 -3.67
N THR A 168 -3.68 -5.95 -2.69
CA THR A 168 -4.11 -4.57 -2.93
C THR A 168 -2.97 -3.56 -3.03
N TRP A 169 -1.76 -3.95 -2.68
CA TRP A 169 -0.58 -3.07 -2.56
C TRP A 169 -0.74 -1.90 -1.59
N ALA A 170 -1.84 -1.82 -0.85
CA ALA A 170 -2.11 -0.72 0.07
C ALA A 170 -1.15 -0.71 1.27
N CYS A 171 -0.98 -1.89 1.90
CA CYS A 171 -0.17 -2.02 3.10
C CYS A 171 0.31 -3.47 3.30
N PHE A 172 1.56 -3.59 3.79
CA PHE A 172 2.16 -4.84 4.25
C PHE A 172 2.84 -4.62 5.59
N CYS A 173 2.76 -5.59 6.51
CA CYS A 173 3.66 -5.64 7.66
C CYS A 173 4.63 -6.82 7.49
N MET A 174 5.88 -6.62 7.86
CA MET A 174 6.96 -7.58 7.57
C MET A 174 7.91 -7.67 8.76
N LYS A 175 8.25 -8.89 9.17
CA LYS A 175 9.42 -9.09 10.03
C LYS A 175 10.68 -8.80 9.24
N ARG A 176 11.61 -8.05 9.82
CA ARG A 176 12.86 -7.69 9.16
C ARG A 176 13.63 -8.90 8.67
N GLU A 177 13.74 -9.91 9.51
CA GLU A 177 14.48 -11.16 9.18
C GLU A 177 13.91 -11.83 7.93
N MET A 178 12.58 -11.83 7.77
CA MET A 178 11.93 -12.38 6.59
C MET A 178 12.32 -11.61 5.33
N VAL A 179 12.38 -10.26 5.40
CA VAL A 179 12.80 -9.43 4.26
C VAL A 179 14.27 -9.64 3.93
N ASP A 180 15.13 -9.79 4.93
CA ASP A 180 16.56 -10.06 4.73
C ASP A 180 16.77 -11.38 3.96
N GLU A 181 15.95 -12.39 4.24
CA GLU A 181 15.98 -13.68 3.54
C GLU A 181 15.39 -13.60 2.12
N THR A 182 14.18 -13.06 2.01
CA THR A 182 13.37 -13.18 0.78
C THR A 182 13.50 -11.96 -0.17
N GLY A 183 13.76 -10.78 0.36
CA GLY A 183 13.72 -9.52 -0.38
C GLY A 183 12.31 -9.14 -0.86
N TYR A 184 11.25 -9.64 -0.21
CA TYR A 184 9.87 -9.42 -0.64
C TYR A 184 8.95 -9.09 0.55
N GLN A 185 7.75 -8.55 0.25
CA GLN A 185 6.81 -8.12 1.29
C GLN A 185 5.94 -9.25 1.85
N ILE A 186 5.84 -10.35 1.15
CA ILE A 186 5.05 -11.51 1.56
C ILE A 186 6.01 -12.67 1.80
N GLY A 187 6.02 -13.20 3.01
CA GLY A 187 6.90 -14.28 3.43
C GLY A 187 6.26 -15.67 3.22
N ARG A 188 6.69 -16.63 4.04
CA ARG A 188 6.23 -18.03 3.95
C ARG A 188 5.02 -18.31 4.82
N LYS A 189 4.74 -17.45 5.81
CA LYS A 189 3.60 -17.54 6.74
C LYS A 189 2.85 -16.22 6.80
N PRO A 190 2.28 -15.76 5.66
CA PRO A 190 1.57 -14.49 5.62
C PRO A 190 0.21 -14.58 6.30
N TYR A 191 -0.18 -13.52 6.99
CA TYR A 191 -1.57 -13.28 7.33
C TYR A 191 -2.22 -12.43 6.24
N LEU A 192 -3.37 -12.85 5.74
CA LEU A 192 -4.14 -12.11 4.75
C LEU A 192 -5.19 -11.26 5.48
N PHE A 193 -4.93 -9.97 5.60
CA PHE A 193 -5.86 -9.01 6.17
C PHE A 193 -6.88 -8.59 5.11
N GLU A 194 -8.07 -9.16 5.17
CA GLU A 194 -9.14 -8.84 4.23
C GLU A 194 -9.73 -7.46 4.55
N THR A 195 -9.68 -6.53 3.60
CA THR A 195 -10.30 -5.21 3.73
C THR A 195 -11.59 -5.12 2.93
N THR A 196 -12.57 -4.40 3.49
CA THR A 196 -13.82 -4.00 2.81
C THR A 196 -13.77 -2.56 2.30
N ALA A 197 -12.67 -1.85 2.55
CA ALA A 197 -12.49 -0.49 2.05
C ALA A 197 -12.62 -0.43 0.52
N PRO A 198 -13.24 0.60 -0.03
CA PRO A 198 -13.18 0.84 -1.47
C PRO A 198 -11.73 1.17 -1.84
N LEU A 199 -11.12 0.36 -2.69
CA LEU A 199 -9.74 0.56 -3.12
C LEU A 199 -9.68 0.90 -4.60
N VAL A 200 -8.83 1.86 -4.93
CA VAL A 200 -8.44 2.19 -6.30
C VAL A 200 -6.93 2.37 -6.29
N ASP A 201 -6.20 1.44 -6.92
CA ASP A 201 -4.76 1.62 -7.16
C ASP A 201 -4.58 2.57 -8.34
N ILE A 202 -3.90 3.67 -8.10
CA ILE A 202 -3.75 4.71 -9.13
C ILE A 202 -2.58 4.36 -10.04
N ASP A 203 -2.91 3.80 -11.19
CA ASP A 203 -1.95 3.43 -12.22
C ASP A 203 -2.13 4.17 -13.55
N SER A 204 -3.32 4.68 -13.81
CA SER A 204 -3.68 5.44 -15.01
C SER A 204 -4.26 6.81 -14.67
N PRO A 205 -4.39 7.73 -15.66
CA PRO A 205 -5.10 8.99 -15.47
C PRO A 205 -6.56 8.81 -15.03
N GLN A 206 -7.23 7.75 -15.52
CA GLN A 206 -8.62 7.44 -15.15
C GLN A 206 -8.69 7.01 -13.67
N ASP A 207 -7.76 6.17 -13.20
CA ASP A 207 -7.72 5.80 -11.78
C ASP A 207 -7.52 7.02 -10.90
N PHE A 208 -6.68 7.97 -11.33
CA PHE A 208 -6.43 9.22 -10.61
C PHE A 208 -7.71 10.05 -10.46
N GLU A 209 -8.50 10.19 -11.52
CA GLU A 209 -9.78 10.87 -11.50
C GLU A 209 -10.79 10.15 -10.60
N VAL A 210 -10.99 8.85 -10.81
CA VAL A 210 -11.95 8.03 -10.05
C VAL A 210 -11.60 8.04 -8.55
N ALA A 211 -10.32 7.84 -8.21
CA ALA A 211 -9.87 7.88 -6.83
C ALA A 211 -10.10 9.27 -6.20
N GLY A 212 -9.88 10.36 -6.96
CA GLY A 212 -10.13 11.74 -6.50
C GLY A 212 -11.60 12.00 -6.17
N ILE A 213 -12.51 11.57 -7.04
CA ILE A 213 -13.96 11.69 -6.83
C ILE A 213 -14.39 10.91 -5.58
N LEU A 214 -13.95 9.66 -5.45
CA LEU A 214 -14.28 8.82 -4.31
C LEU A 214 -13.70 9.39 -3.01
N TYR A 215 -12.45 9.83 -3.03
CA TYR A 215 -11.81 10.43 -1.86
C TYR A 215 -12.55 11.68 -1.38
N ASP A 216 -12.92 12.59 -2.29
CA ASP A 216 -13.67 13.79 -1.93
C ASP A 216 -15.06 13.46 -1.38
N HIS A 217 -15.74 12.48 -1.96
CA HIS A 217 -17.03 11.98 -1.48
C HIS A 217 -16.94 11.46 -0.03
N TYR A 218 -15.98 10.56 0.27
CA TYR A 218 -15.82 10.01 1.61
C TYR A 218 -15.37 11.06 2.62
N ARG A 219 -14.46 11.95 2.24
CA ARG A 219 -14.01 13.06 3.08
C ARG A 219 -15.16 13.99 3.50
N LYS A 220 -16.06 14.32 2.56
CA LYS A 220 -17.25 15.14 2.84
C LYS A 220 -18.24 14.41 3.76
N ALA A 221 -18.43 13.12 3.57
CA ALA A 221 -19.29 12.32 4.42
C ALA A 221 -18.78 12.28 5.89
N GLU A 222 -17.47 12.14 6.09
CA GLU A 222 -16.83 12.14 7.41
C GLU A 222 -16.90 13.51 8.12
N SER A 223 -16.82 14.60 7.36
CA SER A 223 -16.92 15.96 7.90
C SER A 223 -18.35 16.41 8.24
N GLY A 224 -19.35 15.53 8.16
CA GLY A 224 -20.76 15.83 8.48
C GLY A 224 -21.50 16.62 7.39
N GLY A 225 -20.94 16.72 6.19
CA GLY A 225 -21.60 17.29 5.03
C GLY A 225 -22.76 16.41 4.58
N LYS A 226 -23.98 16.95 4.51
CA LYS A 226 -25.10 16.26 3.87
C LYS A 226 -24.71 15.94 2.44
N ILE A 227 -24.69 14.65 2.10
CA ILE A 227 -24.59 14.19 0.72
C ILE A 227 -25.87 14.62 0.03
N SER A 228 -25.79 15.58 -0.87
CA SER A 228 -26.91 16.03 -1.71
C SER A 228 -27.09 15.08 -2.90
#